data_840c652d64214c8fd958766ceb598e7b
#
_entry.id   840c652d64214c8fd958766ceb598e7b
#
_cell.length_a   1.000
_cell.length_b   1.000
_cell.length_c   1.000
_cell.angle_alpha   90.00
_cell.angle_beta   90.00
_cell.angle_gamma   90.00
#
_symmetry.space_group_name_H-M   'P 1'
#
loop_
_entity.id
_entity.type
_entity.pdbx_description
1 polymer ?
#
loop_
_entity_poly.entity_id
_entity_poly.type
_entity_poly.pdbx_seq_one_letter_code
_entity_poly.pdbx_strand_id
1 'polypeptide(L)'
;PSALIAKDANIAAMMDENLRNDEEVDILEAEEQAERDVLREREEALARELAAMRSKKKKLVDPIQYALSIAAEDLTSYAPTFPWEMGPPSEKQLAFLENRGILPDTVGNAGLASLLIDRLKRRQEEGLATPKQIRCLERYGFRRVGTWQFDAASALISRLAMNHWRVPQGMMPSVYTP
;
A
#
# COMPACT_ATOMS: atom_id res chain seq x y z
N PRO A 1 39.24 -67.79 23.65
CA PRO A 1 39.52 -66.37 23.43
C PRO A 1 38.83 -65.81 22.18
N SER A 2 38.59 -66.64 21.13
CA SER A 2 37.99 -66.19 19.87
C SER A 2 36.50 -65.75 19.95
N ALA A 3 35.70 -66.35 20.87
CA ALA A 3 34.27 -66.04 21.03
C ALA A 3 34.05 -64.68 21.75
N LEU A 4 34.94 -64.29 22.65
CA LEU A 4 34.86 -62.96 23.34
C LEU A 4 35.28 -61.86 22.41
N ILE A 5 36.28 -62.02 21.59
CA ILE A 5 36.75 -61.04 20.58
C ILE A 5 35.69 -60.84 19.51
N ALA A 6 34.99 -61.85 19.07
CA ALA A 6 33.91 -61.76 18.11
C ALA A 6 32.68 -61.04 18.69
N LYS A 7 32.40 -61.20 20.00
CA LYS A 7 31.31 -60.54 20.71
C LYS A 7 31.58 -59.04 20.88
N ASP A 8 32.80 -58.65 21.21
CA ASP A 8 33.22 -57.27 21.35
C ASP A 8 33.28 -56.56 20.00
N ALA A 9 33.69 -57.22 18.93
CA ALA A 9 33.62 -56.62 17.58
C ALA A 9 32.21 -56.43 17.11
N ASN A 10 31.26 -57.29 17.47
CA ASN A 10 29.84 -57.16 17.10
C ASN A 10 29.17 -56.04 17.89
N ILE A 11 29.53 -55.88 19.18
CA ILE A 11 29.03 -54.74 20.00
C ILE A 11 29.57 -53.42 19.47
N ALA A 12 30.86 -53.35 19.09
CA ALA A 12 31.45 -52.16 18.51
C ALA A 12 30.81 -51.77 17.17
N ALA A 13 30.50 -52.74 16.31
CA ALA A 13 29.79 -52.51 15.05
C ALA A 13 28.37 -52.04 15.25
N MET A 14 27.62 -52.58 16.24
CA MET A 14 26.27 -52.13 16.57
C MET A 14 26.27 -50.71 17.18
N MET A 15 27.27 -50.35 17.99
CA MET A 15 27.43 -49.00 18.52
C MET A 15 27.76 -48.01 17.42
N ASP A 16 28.61 -48.36 16.46
CA ASP A 16 28.98 -47.51 15.33
C ASP A 16 27.79 -47.29 14.37
N GLU A 17 26.97 -48.31 14.16
CA GLU A 17 25.74 -48.23 13.37
C GLU A 17 24.68 -47.37 14.04
N ASN A 18 24.51 -47.48 15.37
CA ASN A 18 23.59 -46.63 16.13
C ASN A 18 24.05 -45.17 16.13
N LEU A 19 25.35 -44.89 16.30
CA LEU A 19 25.89 -43.54 16.24
C LEU A 19 25.69 -42.91 14.85
N ARG A 20 25.86 -43.66 13.76
CA ARG A 20 25.61 -43.19 12.40
C ARG A 20 24.12 -42.90 12.17
N ASN A 21 23.23 -43.77 12.67
CA ASN A 21 21.78 -43.55 12.57
C ASN A 21 21.35 -42.35 13.35
N ASP A 22 21.90 -42.09 14.56
CA ASP A 22 21.60 -40.90 15.35
C ASP A 22 22.12 -39.63 14.65
N GLU A 23 23.33 -39.66 14.05
CA GLU A 23 23.84 -38.52 13.26
C GLU A 23 23.02 -38.26 12.00
N GLU A 24 22.54 -39.28 11.29
CA GLU A 24 21.65 -39.12 10.13
C GLU A 24 20.30 -38.55 10.52
N VAL A 25 19.71 -38.96 11.65
CA VAL A 25 18.47 -38.43 12.18
C VAL A 25 18.63 -36.96 12.56
N ASP A 26 19.72 -36.62 13.24
CA ASP A 26 20.00 -35.22 13.62
C ASP A 26 20.18 -34.32 12.39
N ILE A 27 20.82 -34.82 11.31
CA ILE A 27 20.98 -34.05 10.06
C ILE A 27 19.63 -33.83 9.37
N LEU A 28 18.77 -34.85 9.29
CA LEU A 28 17.44 -34.74 8.71
C LEU A 28 16.54 -33.76 9.50
N GLU A 29 16.56 -33.82 10.82
CA GLU A 29 15.83 -32.88 11.67
C GLU A 29 16.34 -31.45 11.50
N ALA A 30 17.65 -31.24 11.35
CA ALA A 30 18.25 -29.94 11.10
C ALA A 30 17.86 -29.39 9.71
N GLU A 31 17.84 -30.24 8.68
CA GLU A 31 17.38 -29.87 7.34
C GLU A 31 15.89 -29.48 7.35
N GLU A 32 15.03 -30.28 7.97
CA GLU A 32 13.60 -29.97 8.10
C GLU A 32 13.36 -28.67 8.88
N GLN A 33 14.15 -28.43 9.93
CA GLN A 33 14.05 -27.19 10.69
C GLN A 33 14.51 -25.99 9.86
N ALA A 34 15.60 -26.12 9.10
CA ALA A 34 16.08 -25.08 8.21
C ALA A 34 15.06 -24.74 7.11
N GLU A 35 14.42 -25.76 6.52
CA GLU A 35 13.35 -25.56 5.53
C GLU A 35 12.13 -24.83 6.13
N ARG A 36 11.72 -25.23 7.34
CA ARG A 36 10.62 -24.55 8.07
C ARG A 36 10.96 -23.10 8.38
N ASP A 37 12.18 -22.82 8.79
CA ASP A 37 12.64 -21.46 9.07
C ASP A 37 12.66 -20.59 7.81
N VAL A 38 13.13 -21.13 6.68
CA VAL A 38 13.10 -20.43 5.38
C VAL A 38 11.67 -20.14 4.92
N LEU A 39 10.76 -21.11 5.07
CA LEU A 39 9.35 -20.91 4.74
C LEU A 39 8.72 -19.84 5.63
N ARG A 40 8.97 -19.88 6.93
CA ARG A 40 8.47 -18.88 7.88
C ARG A 40 8.98 -17.48 7.55
N GLU A 41 10.27 -17.33 7.25
CA GLU A 41 10.85 -16.04 6.85
C GLU A 41 10.21 -15.49 5.57
N ARG A 42 9.94 -16.35 4.58
CA ARG A 42 9.25 -15.97 3.35
C ARG A 42 7.81 -15.53 3.61
N GLU A 43 7.08 -16.27 4.44
CA GLU A 43 5.71 -15.92 4.83
C GLU A 43 5.65 -14.59 5.59
N GLU A 44 6.57 -14.37 6.52
CA GLU A 44 6.69 -13.11 7.26
C GLU A 44 7.07 -11.94 6.34
N ALA A 45 7.97 -12.14 5.39
CA ALA A 45 8.34 -11.13 4.41
C ALA A 45 7.15 -10.76 3.51
N LEU A 46 6.41 -11.76 3.02
CA LEU A 46 5.21 -11.55 2.23
C LEU A 46 4.12 -10.82 3.03
N ALA A 47 3.90 -11.21 4.28
CA ALA A 47 2.93 -10.56 5.17
C ALA A 47 3.29 -9.08 5.41
N ARG A 48 4.58 -8.76 5.60
CA ARG A 48 5.07 -7.38 5.74
C ARG A 48 4.86 -6.57 4.45
N GLU A 49 5.14 -7.17 3.31
CA GLU A 49 4.92 -6.52 2.00
C GLU A 49 3.43 -6.22 1.76
N LEU A 50 2.55 -7.20 1.99
CA LEU A 50 1.11 -7.01 1.90
C LEU A 50 0.58 -5.95 2.87
N ALA A 51 1.09 -5.92 4.10
CA ALA A 51 0.72 -4.89 5.08
C ALA A 51 1.19 -3.50 4.63
N ALA A 52 2.39 -3.37 4.07
CA ALA A 52 2.91 -2.13 3.52
C ALA A 52 2.07 -1.64 2.32
N MET A 53 1.69 -2.54 1.40
CA MET A 53 0.81 -2.23 0.27
C MET A 53 -0.57 -1.74 0.75
N ARG A 54 -1.18 -2.41 1.72
CA ARG A 54 -2.47 -2.00 2.30
C ARG A 54 -2.39 -0.64 2.98
N SER A 55 -1.30 -0.38 3.71
CA SER A 55 -1.06 0.92 4.36
C SER A 55 -0.88 2.03 3.33
N LYS A 56 -0.18 1.77 2.23
CA LYS A 56 -0.01 2.69 1.12
C LYS A 56 -1.35 3.03 0.46
N LYS A 57 -2.17 2.01 0.16
CA LYS A 57 -3.51 2.19 -0.44
C LYS A 57 -4.47 2.99 0.44
N LYS A 58 -4.42 2.83 1.76
CA LYS A 58 -5.23 3.62 2.70
C LYS A 58 -4.93 5.12 2.65
N LYS A 59 -3.76 5.51 2.18
CA LYS A 59 -3.36 6.92 2.05
C LYS A 59 -3.77 7.53 0.72
N LEU A 60 -4.24 6.72 -0.23
CA LEU A 60 -4.67 7.16 -1.54
C LEU A 60 -6.14 7.57 -1.53
N VAL A 61 -6.51 8.50 -2.40
CA VAL A 61 -7.85 9.04 -2.52
C VAL A 61 -8.62 8.31 -3.61
N ASP A 62 -9.86 7.92 -3.34
CA ASP A 62 -10.75 7.36 -4.35
C ASP A 62 -11.02 8.38 -5.47
N PRO A 63 -10.89 7.99 -6.75
CA PRO A 63 -11.05 8.91 -7.88
C PRO A 63 -12.47 9.49 -7.99
N ILE A 64 -13.51 8.76 -7.63
CA ILE A 64 -14.90 9.26 -7.65
C ILE A 64 -15.09 10.28 -6.54
N GLN A 65 -14.61 9.99 -5.35
CA GLN A 65 -14.65 10.93 -4.22
C GLN A 65 -13.90 12.22 -4.55
N TYR A 66 -12.73 12.11 -5.18
CA TYR A 66 -11.97 13.27 -5.65
C TYR A 66 -12.75 14.10 -6.69
N ALA A 67 -13.35 13.43 -7.68
CA ALA A 67 -14.15 14.08 -8.68
C ALA A 67 -15.34 14.85 -8.08
N LEU A 68 -16.02 14.27 -7.09
CA LEU A 68 -17.09 14.93 -6.35
C LEU A 68 -16.57 16.15 -5.56
N SER A 69 -15.43 16.01 -4.90
CA SER A 69 -14.81 17.08 -4.10
C SER A 69 -14.43 18.32 -4.92
N ILE A 70 -14.05 18.13 -6.17
CA ILE A 70 -13.70 19.21 -7.11
C ILE A 70 -14.87 19.63 -8.02
N ALA A 71 -16.07 19.07 -7.80
CA ALA A 71 -17.27 19.28 -8.61
C ALA A 71 -17.05 19.03 -10.11
N ALA A 72 -16.32 17.97 -10.45
CA ALA A 72 -16.00 17.56 -11.81
C ALA A 72 -17.05 16.56 -12.34
N GLU A 73 -18.15 17.06 -12.85
CA GLU A 73 -19.23 16.23 -13.41
C GLU A 73 -18.78 15.39 -14.60
N ASP A 74 -17.87 15.92 -15.42
CA ASP A 74 -17.27 15.22 -16.55
C ASP A 74 -16.47 13.97 -16.15
N LEU A 75 -15.90 13.96 -14.96
CA LEU A 75 -15.21 12.80 -14.39
C LEU A 75 -16.18 11.77 -13.81
N THR A 76 -17.24 12.22 -13.14
CA THR A 76 -18.24 11.35 -12.50
C THR A 76 -19.18 10.69 -13.50
N SER A 77 -19.48 11.38 -14.60
CA SER A 77 -20.36 10.89 -15.68
C SER A 77 -19.61 10.38 -16.90
N TYR A 78 -18.30 10.22 -16.81
CA TYR A 78 -17.48 9.79 -17.93
C TYR A 78 -17.91 8.44 -18.51
N ALA A 79 -18.11 8.43 -19.82
CA ALA A 79 -18.35 7.20 -20.57
C ALA A 79 -17.39 7.15 -21.78
N PRO A 80 -16.65 6.06 -21.98
CA PRO A 80 -15.73 5.94 -23.10
C PRO A 80 -16.48 5.88 -24.42
N THR A 81 -16.01 6.62 -25.42
CA THR A 81 -16.62 6.71 -26.74
C THR A 81 -15.75 6.02 -27.80
N PHE A 82 -14.43 6.17 -27.70
CA PHE A 82 -13.50 5.61 -28.65
C PHE A 82 -12.91 4.28 -28.17
N PRO A 83 -12.54 3.36 -29.11
CA PRO A 83 -11.98 2.05 -28.73
C PRO A 83 -10.77 2.13 -27.79
N TRP A 84 -9.88 3.12 -27.98
CA TRP A 84 -8.70 3.29 -27.12
C TRP A 84 -9.04 3.70 -25.68
N GLU A 85 -10.18 4.35 -25.48
CA GLU A 85 -10.66 4.75 -24.15
C GLU A 85 -11.18 3.57 -23.34
N MET A 86 -11.69 2.53 -24.04
CA MET A 86 -12.34 1.37 -23.42
C MET A 86 -11.34 0.36 -22.85
N GLY A 87 -10.09 0.39 -23.31
CA GLY A 87 -9.04 -0.49 -22.83
C GLY A 87 -8.63 -0.18 -21.39
N PRO A 88 -7.87 -1.08 -20.76
CA PRO A 88 -7.36 -0.85 -19.41
C PRO A 88 -6.36 0.32 -19.39
N PRO A 89 -6.25 1.05 -18.26
CA PRO A 89 -5.22 2.07 -18.12
C PRO A 89 -3.83 1.46 -18.27
N SER A 90 -2.90 2.23 -18.84
CA SER A 90 -1.50 1.81 -18.94
C SER A 90 -0.82 1.86 -17.57
N GLU A 91 0.26 1.10 -17.41
CA GLU A 91 1.06 1.13 -16.17
C GLU A 91 1.58 2.52 -15.84
N LYS A 92 1.95 3.31 -16.86
CA LYS A 92 2.38 4.70 -16.69
C LYS A 92 1.26 5.61 -16.17
N GLN A 93 0.04 5.42 -16.68
CA GLN A 93 -1.14 6.14 -16.19
C GLN A 93 -1.43 5.79 -14.74
N LEU A 94 -1.44 4.52 -14.39
CA LEU A 94 -1.67 4.05 -13.02
C LEU A 94 -0.60 4.57 -12.05
N ALA A 95 0.68 4.52 -12.45
CA ALA A 95 1.79 5.06 -11.66
C ALA A 95 1.68 6.57 -11.45
N PHE A 96 1.30 7.32 -12.48
CA PHE A 96 1.09 8.77 -12.38
C PHE A 96 -0.02 9.10 -11.37
N LEU A 97 -1.16 8.44 -11.47
CA LEU A 97 -2.29 8.64 -10.56
C LEU A 97 -1.91 8.33 -9.11
N GLU A 98 -1.22 7.22 -8.88
CA GLU A 98 -0.73 6.84 -7.56
C GLU A 98 0.24 7.87 -6.98
N ASN A 99 1.18 8.37 -7.76
CA ASN A 99 2.11 9.43 -7.35
C ASN A 99 1.40 10.74 -6.98
N ARG A 100 0.26 11.01 -7.58
CA ARG A 100 -0.58 12.18 -7.27
C ARG A 100 -1.58 11.96 -6.15
N GLY A 101 -1.56 10.79 -5.53
CA GLY A 101 -2.40 10.46 -4.39
C GLY A 101 -3.78 9.91 -4.74
N ILE A 102 -4.03 9.54 -5.99
CA ILE A 102 -5.27 8.89 -6.45
C ILE A 102 -5.10 7.37 -6.41
N LEU A 103 -6.10 6.66 -5.86
CA LEU A 103 -6.15 5.21 -5.87
C LEU A 103 -6.40 4.70 -7.29
N PRO A 104 -5.45 3.97 -7.91
CA PRO A 104 -5.58 3.55 -9.30
C PRO A 104 -6.51 2.36 -9.51
N ASP A 105 -6.78 1.57 -8.46
CA ASP A 105 -7.48 0.28 -8.53
C ASP A 105 -8.90 0.38 -9.12
N THR A 106 -9.57 1.51 -8.93
CA THR A 106 -10.95 1.75 -9.36
C THR A 106 -11.07 2.50 -10.69
N VAL A 107 -9.94 2.87 -11.30
CA VAL A 107 -9.92 3.50 -12.62
C VAL A 107 -10.05 2.42 -13.69
N GLY A 108 -11.25 2.24 -14.21
CA GLY A 108 -11.61 1.09 -15.04
C GLY A 108 -11.14 1.12 -16.50
N ASN A 109 -10.80 2.30 -17.03
CA ASN A 109 -10.43 2.44 -18.42
C ASN A 109 -9.39 3.54 -18.68
N ALA A 110 -8.73 3.45 -19.84
CA ALA A 110 -7.67 4.38 -20.23
C ALA A 110 -8.18 5.81 -20.45
N GLY A 111 -9.40 5.96 -20.92
CA GLY A 111 -10.02 7.26 -21.17
C GLY A 111 -10.24 8.03 -19.87
N LEU A 112 -10.81 7.41 -18.85
CA LEU A 112 -10.97 8.01 -17.52
C LEU A 112 -9.62 8.35 -16.90
N ALA A 113 -8.63 7.45 -17.03
CA ALA A 113 -7.27 7.71 -16.56
C ALA A 113 -6.66 8.96 -17.21
N SER A 114 -6.79 9.10 -18.51
CA SER A 114 -6.32 10.28 -19.26
C SER A 114 -6.98 11.56 -18.78
N LEU A 115 -8.29 11.55 -18.62
CA LEU A 115 -9.05 12.72 -18.18
C LEU A 115 -8.68 13.14 -16.73
N LEU A 116 -8.51 12.16 -15.84
CA LEU A 116 -8.02 12.40 -14.48
C LEU A 116 -6.62 13.02 -14.46
N ILE A 117 -5.71 12.48 -15.28
CA ILE A 117 -4.34 12.98 -15.38
C ILE A 117 -4.33 14.42 -15.89
N ASP A 118 -5.08 14.74 -16.92
CA ASP A 118 -5.19 16.09 -17.47
C ASP A 118 -5.76 17.06 -16.42
N ARG A 119 -6.75 16.63 -15.66
CA ARG A 119 -7.33 17.44 -14.58
C ARG A 119 -6.32 17.69 -13.47
N LEU A 120 -5.59 16.68 -13.03
CA LEU A 120 -4.56 16.80 -12.00
C LEU A 120 -3.43 17.75 -12.42
N LYS A 121 -2.98 17.66 -13.67
CA LYS A 121 -1.97 18.57 -14.22
C LYS A 121 -2.45 20.01 -14.25
N ARG A 122 -3.64 20.25 -14.79
CA ARG A 122 -4.25 21.60 -14.86
C ARG A 122 -4.39 22.21 -13.48
N ARG A 123 -4.93 21.46 -12.53
CA ARG A 123 -5.09 21.95 -11.13
C ARG A 123 -3.75 22.25 -10.47
N GLN A 124 -2.71 21.50 -10.77
CA GLN A 124 -1.36 21.80 -10.30
C GLN A 124 -0.82 23.11 -10.89
N GLU A 125 -1.00 23.33 -12.19
CA GLU A 125 -0.61 24.56 -12.87
C GLU A 125 -1.35 25.79 -12.32
N GLU A 126 -2.60 25.63 -11.95
CA GLU A 126 -3.42 26.65 -11.29
C GLU A 126 -3.11 26.84 -9.79
N GLY A 127 -2.21 26.00 -9.23
CA GLY A 127 -1.82 26.09 -7.81
C GLY A 127 -2.90 25.67 -6.83
N LEU A 128 -3.84 24.84 -7.24
CA LEU A 128 -4.96 24.39 -6.40
C LEU A 128 -4.57 23.24 -5.46
N ALA A 129 -5.38 23.05 -4.42
CA ALA A 129 -5.19 22.01 -3.43
C ALA A 129 -5.08 20.61 -4.05
N THR A 130 -4.20 19.78 -3.51
CA THR A 130 -3.97 18.40 -3.95
C THR A 130 -5.08 17.46 -3.47
N PRO A 131 -5.25 16.28 -4.10
CA PRO A 131 -6.21 15.28 -3.64
C PRO A 131 -6.06 14.92 -2.16
N LYS A 132 -4.83 14.76 -1.69
CA LYS A 132 -4.55 14.43 -0.27
C LYS A 132 -4.90 15.55 0.68
N GLN A 133 -4.62 16.79 0.31
CA GLN A 133 -5.00 17.97 1.09
C GLN A 133 -6.52 18.09 1.20
N ILE A 134 -7.22 17.94 0.09
CA ILE A 134 -8.68 17.98 0.03
C ILE A 134 -9.28 16.94 0.97
N ARG A 135 -8.85 15.69 0.84
CA ARG A 135 -9.33 14.60 1.70
C ARG A 135 -9.02 14.84 3.17
N CYS A 136 -7.83 15.32 3.49
CA CYS A 136 -7.43 15.62 4.86
C CYS A 136 -8.37 16.65 5.48
N LEU A 137 -8.62 17.77 4.80
CA LEU A 137 -9.43 18.87 5.31
C LEU A 137 -10.92 18.53 5.32
N GLU A 138 -11.42 17.81 4.33
CA GLU A 138 -12.83 17.35 4.32
C GLU A 138 -13.16 16.44 5.50
N ARG A 139 -12.21 15.64 5.98
CA ARG A 139 -12.38 14.82 7.19
C ARG A 139 -12.65 15.64 8.45
N TYR A 140 -12.14 16.86 8.51
CA TYR A 140 -12.38 17.79 9.60
C TYR A 140 -13.66 18.64 9.40
N GLY A 141 -14.40 18.37 8.33
CA GLY A 141 -15.66 19.08 8.03
C GLY A 141 -15.52 20.34 7.19
N PHE A 142 -14.30 20.67 6.72
CA PHE A 142 -14.12 21.79 5.80
C PHE A 142 -14.79 21.51 4.46
N ARG A 143 -15.40 22.54 3.88
CA ARG A 143 -16.14 22.44 2.63
C ARG A 143 -15.49 23.25 1.52
N ARG A 144 -15.79 22.88 0.28
CA ARG A 144 -15.26 23.53 -0.93
C ARG A 144 -13.73 23.60 -0.99
N VAL A 145 -13.06 22.67 -0.34
CA VAL A 145 -11.58 22.61 -0.30
C VAL A 145 -11.00 22.47 -1.71
N GLY A 146 -11.72 21.88 -2.65
CA GLY A 146 -11.33 21.78 -4.05
C GLY A 146 -11.13 23.14 -4.75
N THR A 147 -11.67 24.21 -4.23
CA THR A 147 -11.49 25.58 -4.75
C THR A 147 -10.33 26.33 -4.11
N TRP A 148 -9.72 25.77 -3.09
CA TRP A 148 -8.66 26.44 -2.33
C TRP A 148 -7.32 26.35 -3.03
N GLN A 149 -6.47 27.35 -2.78
CA GLN A 149 -5.08 27.31 -3.20
C GLN A 149 -4.27 26.31 -2.36
N PHE A 150 -3.25 25.72 -2.96
CA PHE A 150 -2.34 24.78 -2.31
C PHE A 150 -1.77 25.34 -1.00
N ASP A 151 -1.30 26.61 -1.03
CA ASP A 151 -0.68 27.24 0.13
C ASP A 151 -1.67 27.46 1.28
N ALA A 152 -2.91 27.85 0.97
CA ALA A 152 -3.96 28.01 1.95
C ALA A 152 -4.32 26.68 2.62
N ALA A 153 -4.44 25.62 1.85
CA ALA A 153 -4.68 24.27 2.36
C ALA A 153 -3.50 23.79 3.23
N SER A 154 -2.27 23.99 2.78
CA SER A 154 -1.06 23.65 3.55
C SER A 154 -0.99 24.38 4.88
N ALA A 155 -1.29 25.69 4.89
CA ALA A 155 -1.28 26.51 6.10
C ALA A 155 -2.29 26.01 7.14
N LEU A 156 -3.51 25.66 6.70
CA LEU A 156 -4.53 25.13 7.59
C LEU A 156 -4.18 23.74 8.12
N ILE A 157 -3.65 22.85 7.29
CA ILE A 157 -3.17 21.53 7.71
C ILE A 157 -2.08 21.67 8.77
N SER A 158 -1.14 22.59 8.58
CA SER A 158 -0.09 22.89 9.57
C SER A 158 -0.68 23.39 10.89
N ARG A 159 -1.70 24.24 10.86
CA ARG A 159 -2.41 24.69 12.07
C ARG A 159 -3.09 23.54 12.80
N LEU A 160 -3.74 22.64 12.06
CA LEU A 160 -4.35 21.44 12.65
C LEU A 160 -3.30 20.54 13.30
N ALA A 161 -2.17 20.33 12.63
CA ALA A 161 -1.05 19.53 13.16
C ALA A 161 -0.49 20.14 14.44
N MET A 162 -0.27 21.45 14.49
CA MET A 162 0.20 22.18 15.67
C MET A 162 -0.82 22.15 16.81
N ASN A 163 -2.10 22.01 16.51
CA ASN A 163 -3.20 21.88 17.47
C ASN A 163 -3.56 20.41 17.77
N HIS A 164 -2.58 19.52 17.68
CA HIS A 164 -2.76 18.07 17.94
C HIS A 164 -3.85 17.42 17.07
N TRP A 165 -3.96 17.84 15.82
CA TRP A 165 -4.96 17.36 14.87
C TRP A 165 -6.40 17.59 15.32
N ARG A 166 -6.63 18.71 16.01
CA ARG A 166 -7.96 19.18 16.41
C ARG A 166 -8.27 20.51 15.76
N VAL A 167 -9.54 20.72 15.45
CA VAL A 167 -9.99 22.02 14.95
C VAL A 167 -9.77 23.07 16.04
N PRO A 168 -9.10 24.21 15.75
CA PRO A 168 -8.91 25.28 16.71
C PRO A 168 -10.24 25.79 17.27
N GLN A 169 -10.21 26.17 18.55
CA GLN A 169 -11.39 26.71 19.23
C GLN A 169 -11.88 27.99 18.51
N GLY A 170 -13.19 28.08 18.28
CA GLY A 170 -13.79 29.19 17.56
C GLY A 170 -13.79 29.09 16.03
N MET A 171 -13.11 28.09 15.47
CA MET A 171 -13.14 27.84 14.04
C MET A 171 -14.31 26.91 13.71
N MET A 172 -15.15 27.31 12.75
CA MET A 172 -16.26 26.52 12.24
C MET A 172 -15.92 25.97 10.84
N PRO A 173 -15.56 24.69 10.69
CA PRO A 173 -15.10 24.13 9.41
C PRO A 173 -16.10 24.28 8.27
N SER A 174 -17.39 24.17 8.54
CA SER A 174 -18.45 24.19 7.53
C SER A 174 -18.61 25.54 6.82
N VAL A 175 -18.18 26.63 7.44
CA VAL A 175 -18.27 28.01 6.92
C VAL A 175 -16.89 28.68 6.75
N TYR A 176 -15.83 27.97 7.10
CA TYR A 176 -14.47 28.48 6.96
C TYR A 176 -14.10 28.66 5.49
N THR A 177 -13.54 29.82 5.19
CA THR A 177 -12.91 30.15 3.90
C THR A 177 -11.52 30.72 4.17
N PRO A 178 -10.49 30.23 3.47
CA PRO A 178 -9.14 30.75 3.65
C PRO A 178 -8.96 32.15 3.09
#